data_23e15fe3e59935f01a6d851a3ce4b09f
#
_entry.id   23e15fe3e59935f01a6d851a3ce4b09f
#
_cell.length_a   1.000
_cell.length_b   1.000
_cell.length_c   1.000
_cell.angle_alpha   90.00
_cell.angle_beta   90.00
_cell.angle_gamma   90.00
#
_symmetry.space_group_name_H-M   'P 1'
#
loop_
_entity.id
_entity.type
_entity.pdbx_description
1 polymer ?
#
loop_
_entity_poly.entity_id
_entity_poly.type
_entity_poly.pdbx_seq_one_letter_code
_entity_poly.pdbx_strand_id
1 'polypeptide(L)'
;RRVLFRLDLIFDDALFSMIVDNSYPNLALVAKYETWMDGTMVRIDADCNIVNFVPKDAFRYEDVDVYYKTVNIYKFSREFSTNEYVPFLDAYSRVMGNNEYYEQVLRVLTLLNSSTLKALPIQDEKWYEIDDVQDLDIASTIFSCSETKYEEYHKRYGGFWRFPKLLDYCYLVNPFFPSKRMKDELRANFDTLLAEYPSGMYVNSLLAGKYFGIKQKFVVVGNGAAELIKVVMEEHTRDKVGVIYPTFDEYPNRLHPEQIVAYIPQNTNFTYAADDLMDFYADKSISLLLLINPDNPSGNFISKQDVLRLASWCEGMNIRLLVDESFVDFTTGYADNSLLHNDILLQYPTMMVMKSISKSYGVPGLRLGVFASSDVDLIARIKKEVSIWNINSFAEFYLQIYGKYEKDYAKACQKFIAEREMFFRELTRISYLHVIPSQANYFLCEVIDKYTSAELTQKLIEHDVIISNCGLKSNMRGRNLIRLAIRSREDNSKLVDILKSL
;
A
#
# COMPACT_ATOMS: atom_id res chain seq x y z
N ARG A 1 -35.46 -14.33 27.18
CA ARG A 1 -34.60 -13.59 26.29
C ARG A 1 -34.59 -14.28 24.93
N ARG A 2 -34.62 -13.54 23.85
CA ARG A 2 -34.47 -14.03 22.46
C ARG A 2 -33.31 -13.31 21.83
N VAL A 3 -32.49 -14.04 21.07
CA VAL A 3 -31.42 -13.46 20.22
C VAL A 3 -31.85 -13.65 18.78
N LEU A 4 -31.82 -12.59 18.02
CA LEU A 4 -32.13 -12.56 16.60
C LEU A 4 -30.82 -12.25 15.85
N PHE A 5 -30.49 -13.02 14.82
CA PHE A 5 -29.34 -12.74 13.92
C PHE A 5 -29.69 -13.21 12.50
N ARG A 6 -28.98 -12.63 11.52
CA ARG A 6 -29.07 -13.03 10.11
C ARG A 6 -28.18 -14.24 9.82
N LEU A 7 -28.51 -15.00 8.78
CA LEU A 7 -27.78 -16.23 8.41
C LEU A 7 -26.53 -15.97 7.54
N ASP A 8 -26.38 -14.75 7.02
CA ASP A 8 -25.27 -14.29 6.17
C ASP A 8 -24.12 -13.64 6.98
N LEU A 9 -24.10 -13.85 8.29
CA LEU A 9 -23.08 -13.32 9.18
C LEU A 9 -22.07 -14.41 9.57
N ILE A 10 -20.80 -14.02 9.58
CA ILE A 10 -19.73 -14.74 10.26
C ILE A 10 -19.15 -13.84 11.35
N PHE A 11 -18.93 -14.40 12.55
CA PHE A 11 -18.44 -13.63 13.68
C PHE A 11 -17.77 -14.51 14.75
N ASP A 12 -16.94 -13.90 15.60
CA ASP A 12 -16.32 -14.56 16.73
C ASP A 12 -17.35 -14.90 17.83
N ASP A 13 -17.20 -16.04 18.48
CA ASP A 13 -18.07 -16.49 19.59
C ASP A 13 -18.14 -15.47 20.74
N ALA A 14 -17.13 -14.64 20.91
CA ALA A 14 -17.10 -13.56 21.87
C ALA A 14 -18.27 -12.58 21.70
N LEU A 15 -18.69 -12.29 20.47
CA LEU A 15 -19.84 -11.40 20.20
C LEU A 15 -21.15 -11.97 20.73
N PHE A 16 -21.33 -13.29 20.60
CA PHE A 16 -22.51 -13.96 21.13
C PHE A 16 -22.55 -13.91 22.68
N SER A 17 -21.42 -14.21 23.31
CA SER A 17 -21.26 -14.11 24.75
C SER A 17 -21.51 -12.67 25.25
N MET A 18 -20.95 -11.69 24.56
CA MET A 18 -21.08 -10.27 24.88
C MET A 18 -22.53 -9.80 24.93
N ILE A 19 -23.40 -10.23 23.99
CA ILE A 19 -24.80 -9.85 23.96
C ILE A 19 -25.66 -10.65 24.95
N VAL A 20 -25.37 -11.94 25.10
CA VAL A 20 -26.14 -12.83 25.98
C VAL A 20 -25.92 -12.48 27.45
N ASP A 21 -24.67 -12.29 27.87
CA ASP A 21 -24.28 -12.09 29.26
C ASP A 21 -24.53 -10.65 29.75
N ASN A 22 -24.69 -9.70 28.83
CA ASN A 22 -25.02 -8.33 29.21
C ASN A 22 -26.34 -8.26 29.98
N SER A 23 -26.40 -7.48 31.06
CA SER A 23 -27.58 -7.35 31.92
C SER A 23 -28.73 -6.58 31.27
N TYR A 24 -28.43 -5.74 30.28
CA TYR A 24 -29.43 -4.89 29.62
C TYR A 24 -30.44 -5.73 28.82
N PRO A 25 -31.77 -5.43 28.93
CA PRO A 25 -32.81 -6.30 28.39
C PRO A 25 -32.90 -6.27 26.85
N ASN A 26 -32.72 -5.11 26.23
CA ASN A 26 -32.86 -4.92 24.78
C ASN A 26 -31.60 -4.27 24.21
N LEU A 27 -30.85 -5.01 23.39
CA LEU A 27 -29.55 -4.62 22.84
C LEU A 27 -29.48 -4.88 21.35
N ALA A 28 -28.77 -4.01 20.65
CA ALA A 28 -28.26 -4.25 19.31
C ALA A 28 -26.72 -4.18 19.33
N LEU A 29 -26.01 -5.18 18.78
CA LEU A 29 -24.59 -5.04 18.50
C LEU A 29 -24.40 -4.06 17.35
N VAL A 30 -23.46 -3.13 17.53
CA VAL A 30 -23.15 -2.13 16.52
C VAL A 30 -21.64 -1.99 16.33
N ALA A 31 -21.20 -1.79 15.09
CA ALA A 31 -19.81 -1.50 14.72
C ALA A 31 -19.70 -0.07 14.24
N LYS A 32 -18.57 0.59 14.52
CA LYS A 32 -18.29 1.89 13.91
C LYS A 32 -18.30 1.73 12.39
N TYR A 33 -18.91 2.67 11.66
CA TYR A 33 -19.01 2.59 10.20
C TYR A 33 -17.63 2.46 9.53
N GLU A 34 -17.54 1.54 8.60
CA GLU A 34 -16.44 1.34 7.68
C GLU A 34 -16.95 1.30 6.23
N THR A 35 -16.11 1.64 5.27
CA THR A 35 -16.52 1.85 3.85
C THR A 35 -17.07 0.62 3.13
N TRP A 36 -16.81 -0.58 3.65
CA TRP A 36 -17.34 -1.84 3.12
C TRP A 36 -18.77 -2.13 3.59
N MET A 37 -19.21 -1.46 4.67
CA MET A 37 -20.50 -1.73 5.31
C MET A 37 -21.66 -1.13 4.49
N ASP A 38 -22.64 -1.95 4.18
CA ASP A 38 -23.93 -1.55 3.59
C ASP A 38 -25.07 -1.84 4.56
N GLY A 39 -26.30 -1.44 4.21
CA GLY A 39 -27.52 -1.71 4.98
C GLY A 39 -27.82 -0.66 6.05
N THR A 40 -28.39 -1.10 7.18
CA THR A 40 -28.94 -0.20 8.19
C THR A 40 -27.87 0.40 9.09
N MET A 41 -27.77 1.73 9.08
CA MET A 41 -26.94 2.49 10.01
C MET A 41 -27.77 3.04 11.18
N VAL A 42 -27.11 3.30 12.30
CA VAL A 42 -27.72 3.92 13.47
C VAL A 42 -26.88 5.08 13.98
N ARG A 43 -27.58 6.04 14.63
CA ARG A 43 -26.95 7.05 15.48
C ARG A 43 -27.21 6.69 16.94
N ILE A 44 -26.20 6.87 17.76
CA ILE A 44 -26.28 6.63 19.21
C ILE A 44 -25.98 7.92 19.98
N ASP A 45 -26.57 8.04 21.18
CA ASP A 45 -26.24 9.11 22.10
C ASP A 45 -25.07 8.74 23.03
N ALA A 46 -24.73 9.64 23.96
CA ALA A 46 -23.63 9.46 24.91
C ALA A 46 -23.87 8.27 25.88
N ASP A 47 -25.14 7.90 26.09
CA ASP A 47 -25.56 6.78 26.96
C ASP A 47 -25.75 5.48 26.18
N CYS A 48 -25.28 5.43 24.91
CA CYS A 48 -25.45 4.32 23.99
C CYS A 48 -26.89 3.98 23.65
N ASN A 49 -27.84 4.89 23.77
CA ASN A 49 -29.20 4.64 23.27
C ASN A 49 -29.20 4.83 21.75
N ILE A 50 -29.88 3.95 21.03
CA ILE A 50 -30.12 4.12 19.60
C ILE A 50 -31.17 5.20 19.43
N VAL A 51 -30.77 6.37 18.95
CA VAL A 51 -31.66 7.54 18.77
C VAL A 51 -32.26 7.60 17.38
N ASN A 52 -31.63 6.97 16.39
CA ASN A 52 -32.16 6.93 15.03
C ASN A 52 -31.60 5.72 14.25
N PHE A 53 -32.45 5.07 13.48
CA PHE A 53 -32.08 4.20 12.38
C PHE A 53 -32.08 5.01 11.10
N VAL A 54 -30.92 5.14 10.45
CA VAL A 54 -30.70 5.98 9.27
C VAL A 54 -31.07 5.16 8.03
N PRO A 55 -32.15 5.52 7.32
CA PRO A 55 -32.50 4.84 6.07
C PRO A 55 -31.52 5.18 4.96
N LYS A 56 -31.45 4.33 3.93
CA LYS A 56 -30.47 4.43 2.83
C LYS A 56 -30.53 5.78 2.11
N ASP A 57 -31.72 6.34 1.93
CA ASP A 57 -31.96 7.66 1.31
C ASP A 57 -31.56 8.85 2.19
N ALA A 58 -31.45 8.65 3.49
CA ALA A 58 -30.99 9.67 4.45
C ALA A 58 -29.52 9.52 4.85
N PHE A 59 -28.81 8.50 4.34
CA PHE A 59 -27.38 8.31 4.59
C PHE A 59 -26.56 9.42 3.90
N ARG A 60 -25.65 10.04 4.65
CA ARG A 60 -24.76 11.08 4.14
C ARG A 60 -23.30 10.71 4.41
N TYR A 61 -22.51 10.67 3.36
CA TYR A 61 -21.07 10.39 3.50
C TYR A 61 -20.31 11.44 4.34
N GLU A 62 -20.86 12.65 4.49
CA GLU A 62 -20.32 13.71 5.35
C GLU A 62 -20.43 13.36 6.84
N ASP A 63 -21.39 12.54 7.21
CA ASP A 63 -21.76 12.17 8.58
C ASP A 63 -21.19 10.79 9.00
N VAL A 64 -20.31 10.16 8.22
CA VAL A 64 -19.80 8.79 8.47
C VAL A 64 -19.17 8.64 9.87
N ASP A 65 -18.60 9.72 10.40
CA ASP A 65 -17.96 9.72 11.71
C ASP A 65 -18.94 9.54 12.89
N VAL A 66 -20.24 9.75 12.68
CA VAL A 66 -21.27 9.57 13.72
C VAL A 66 -22.14 8.33 13.50
N TYR A 67 -21.90 7.58 12.43
CA TYR A 67 -22.66 6.37 12.11
C TYR A 67 -22.04 5.10 12.72
N TYR A 68 -22.92 4.19 13.08
CA TYR A 68 -22.63 2.82 13.42
C TYR A 68 -23.48 1.90 12.53
N LYS A 69 -22.88 0.81 12.05
CA LYS A 69 -23.60 -0.27 11.37
C LYS A 69 -24.19 -1.21 12.41
N THR A 70 -25.44 -1.60 12.24
CA THR A 70 -25.99 -2.74 12.98
C THR A 70 -25.26 -4.02 12.53
N VAL A 71 -24.77 -4.80 13.48
CA VAL A 71 -24.12 -6.10 13.19
C VAL A 71 -25.18 -7.16 12.87
N ASN A 72 -26.48 -6.78 12.86
CA ASN A 72 -27.60 -7.66 12.67
C ASN A 72 -27.72 -8.77 13.75
N ILE A 73 -27.19 -8.50 14.94
CA ILE A 73 -27.34 -9.34 16.15
C ILE A 73 -28.02 -8.52 17.24
N TYR A 74 -29.19 -8.97 17.64
CA TYR A 74 -30.07 -8.29 18.60
C TYR A 74 -30.44 -9.19 19.76
N LYS A 75 -30.59 -8.62 20.94
CA LYS A 75 -31.21 -9.26 22.09
C LYS A 75 -32.47 -8.51 22.50
N PHE A 76 -33.57 -9.21 22.62
CA PHE A 76 -34.84 -8.64 23.08
C PHE A 76 -35.32 -9.34 24.35
N SER A 77 -35.84 -8.55 25.28
CA SER A 77 -36.59 -9.08 26.40
C SER A 77 -37.89 -9.75 25.92
N ARG A 78 -38.45 -10.65 26.73
CA ARG A 78 -39.75 -11.27 26.41
C ARG A 78 -40.85 -10.22 26.30
N GLU A 79 -40.82 -9.25 27.22
CA GLU A 79 -41.81 -8.16 27.27
C GLU A 79 -41.77 -7.31 25.98
N PHE A 80 -40.62 -6.77 25.62
CA PHE A 80 -40.45 -6.00 24.38
C PHE A 80 -40.82 -6.83 23.14
N SER A 81 -40.37 -8.06 23.07
CA SER A 81 -40.66 -8.94 21.93
C SER A 81 -42.15 -9.22 21.76
N THR A 82 -42.87 -9.46 22.86
CA THR A 82 -44.29 -9.90 22.82
C THR A 82 -45.26 -8.71 22.70
N ASN A 83 -44.95 -7.60 23.39
CA ASN A 83 -45.90 -6.50 23.51
C ASN A 83 -45.65 -5.39 22.47
N GLU A 84 -44.43 -5.31 21.94
CA GLU A 84 -44.04 -4.22 21.03
C GLU A 84 -43.58 -4.77 19.69
N TYR A 85 -42.42 -5.47 19.64
CA TYR A 85 -41.76 -5.79 18.37
C TYR A 85 -42.59 -6.70 17.45
N VAL A 86 -43.09 -7.83 17.96
CA VAL A 86 -43.85 -8.82 17.14
C VAL A 86 -45.17 -8.25 16.62
N PRO A 87 -46.00 -7.57 17.45
CA PRO A 87 -47.24 -6.95 16.97
C PRO A 87 -46.99 -5.87 15.89
N PHE A 88 -45.94 -5.04 16.06
CA PHE A 88 -45.59 -4.05 15.06
C PHE A 88 -45.09 -4.70 13.79
N LEU A 89 -44.26 -5.74 13.88
CA LEU A 89 -43.76 -6.47 12.72
C LEU A 89 -44.89 -7.11 11.92
N ASP A 90 -45.86 -7.74 12.60
CA ASP A 90 -47.03 -8.33 11.94
C ASP A 90 -47.92 -7.27 11.27
N ALA A 91 -48.18 -6.16 11.93
CA ALA A 91 -48.91 -5.04 11.36
C ALA A 91 -48.19 -4.43 10.17
N TYR A 92 -46.88 -4.20 10.30
CA TYR A 92 -46.04 -3.61 9.26
C TYR A 92 -46.00 -4.51 8.03
N SER A 93 -45.78 -5.82 8.18
CA SER A 93 -45.73 -6.74 7.05
C SER A 93 -47.06 -6.89 6.34
N ARG A 94 -48.19 -6.77 7.02
CA ARG A 94 -49.54 -6.77 6.41
C ARG A 94 -49.80 -5.52 5.57
N VAL A 95 -49.24 -4.38 5.94
CA VAL A 95 -49.45 -3.10 5.25
C VAL A 95 -48.43 -2.88 4.11
N MET A 96 -47.16 -3.15 4.37
CA MET A 96 -46.02 -2.85 3.47
C MET A 96 -45.60 -4.07 2.66
N GLY A 97 -46.06 -5.28 3.00
CA GLY A 97 -45.58 -6.53 2.38
C GLY A 97 -44.32 -7.07 3.06
N ASN A 98 -43.76 -8.15 2.48
CA ASN A 98 -42.63 -8.88 3.08
C ASN A 98 -41.27 -8.51 2.45
N ASN A 99 -41.21 -7.46 1.63
CA ASN A 99 -39.98 -7.04 0.94
C ASN A 99 -39.22 -5.93 1.68
N GLU A 100 -39.63 -5.62 2.92
CA GLU A 100 -38.98 -4.60 3.72
C GLU A 100 -38.06 -5.21 4.76
N TYR A 101 -37.03 -4.49 5.15
CA TYR A 101 -36.14 -4.91 6.23
C TYR A 101 -36.88 -4.87 7.58
N TYR A 102 -36.73 -5.92 8.38
CA TYR A 102 -37.32 -6.01 9.72
C TYR A 102 -36.87 -4.87 10.65
N GLU A 103 -35.75 -4.24 10.38
CA GLU A 103 -35.20 -3.09 11.10
C GLU A 103 -36.02 -1.81 10.92
N GLN A 104 -36.84 -1.73 9.86
CA GLN A 104 -37.80 -0.62 9.73
C GLN A 104 -38.81 -0.59 10.88
N VAL A 105 -39.15 -1.75 11.40
CA VAL A 105 -39.98 -1.84 12.60
C VAL A 105 -39.26 -1.27 13.81
N LEU A 106 -37.98 -1.59 13.98
CA LEU A 106 -37.18 -1.03 15.07
C LEU A 106 -37.05 0.50 14.94
N ARG A 107 -36.92 1.01 13.72
CA ARG A 107 -36.93 2.44 13.44
C ARG A 107 -38.22 3.11 13.91
N VAL A 108 -39.38 2.54 13.55
CA VAL A 108 -40.67 3.09 13.96
C VAL A 108 -40.82 3.07 15.49
N LEU A 109 -40.47 1.96 16.13
CA LEU A 109 -40.53 1.83 17.59
C LEU A 109 -39.60 2.83 18.29
N THR A 110 -38.38 3.05 17.77
CA THR A 110 -37.43 4.03 18.31
C THR A 110 -37.97 5.46 18.22
N LEU A 111 -38.72 5.78 17.17
CA LEU A 111 -39.29 7.13 16.98
C LEU A 111 -40.54 7.36 17.82
N LEU A 112 -41.29 6.29 18.16
CA LEU A 112 -42.55 6.39 18.92
C LEU A 112 -42.32 6.35 20.41
N ASN A 113 -41.41 5.53 20.88
CA ASN A 113 -41.16 5.31 22.31
C ASN A 113 -39.71 5.68 22.60
N SER A 114 -39.46 6.73 23.35
CA SER A 114 -38.13 7.09 23.75
C SER A 114 -37.31 5.88 24.23
N SER A 115 -36.71 5.22 23.27
CA SER A 115 -35.59 4.27 23.32
C SER A 115 -35.58 3.23 24.46
N THR A 116 -36.09 2.04 24.18
CA THR A 116 -35.82 0.84 25.00
C THR A 116 -34.64 0.01 24.43
N LEU A 117 -34.12 0.35 23.27
CA LEU A 117 -33.05 -0.39 22.59
C LEU A 117 -31.71 0.34 22.73
N LYS A 118 -30.75 -0.30 23.38
CA LYS A 118 -29.38 0.21 23.50
C LYS A 118 -28.46 -0.41 22.47
N ALA A 119 -27.53 0.39 22.00
CA ALA A 119 -26.37 -0.08 21.24
C ALA A 119 -25.33 -0.69 22.18
N LEU A 120 -24.72 -1.80 21.75
CA LEU A 120 -23.52 -2.36 22.36
C LEU A 120 -22.41 -2.31 21.30
N PRO A 121 -21.56 -1.27 21.33
CA PRO A 121 -20.47 -1.13 20.37
C PRO A 121 -19.45 -2.27 20.52
N ILE A 122 -19.13 -2.91 19.41
CA ILE A 122 -18.01 -3.86 19.32
C ILE A 122 -16.71 -3.08 19.15
N GLN A 123 -15.58 -3.66 19.57
CA GLN A 123 -14.25 -3.03 19.48
C GLN A 123 -13.34 -3.83 18.59
N ASP A 124 -12.83 -4.96 19.08
CA ASP A 124 -11.82 -5.75 18.38
C ASP A 124 -12.34 -7.10 17.88
N GLU A 125 -13.56 -7.45 18.25
CA GLU A 125 -14.19 -8.70 17.84
C GLU A 125 -14.39 -8.73 16.33
N LYS A 126 -14.12 -9.88 15.73
CA LYS A 126 -14.24 -10.07 14.28
C LYS A 126 -15.67 -10.40 13.91
N TRP A 127 -16.14 -9.78 12.87
CA TRP A 127 -17.40 -10.09 12.20
C TRP A 127 -17.35 -9.64 10.75
N TYR A 128 -18.18 -10.25 9.92
CA TYR A 128 -18.35 -9.83 8.53
C TYR A 128 -19.74 -10.25 8.02
N GLU A 129 -20.36 -9.45 7.17
CA GLU A 129 -21.61 -9.73 6.46
C GLU A 129 -21.27 -10.18 5.05
N ILE A 130 -21.83 -11.29 4.57
CA ILE A 130 -21.48 -11.93 3.30
C ILE A 130 -22.68 -11.79 2.36
N ASP A 131 -22.66 -10.80 1.51
CA ASP A 131 -23.69 -10.55 0.52
C ASP A 131 -23.31 -11.06 -0.87
N ASP A 132 -22.00 -11.15 -1.18
CA ASP A 132 -21.49 -11.60 -2.47
C ASP A 132 -20.19 -12.41 -2.37
N VAL A 133 -19.63 -12.78 -3.54
CA VAL A 133 -18.39 -13.57 -3.61
C VAL A 133 -17.14 -12.79 -3.16
N GLN A 134 -17.16 -11.46 -3.26
CA GLN A 134 -16.07 -10.62 -2.76
C GLN A 134 -16.09 -10.59 -1.24
N ASP A 135 -17.26 -10.49 -0.65
CA ASP A 135 -17.44 -10.54 0.80
C ASP A 135 -17.00 -11.88 1.37
N LEU A 136 -17.38 -12.98 0.70
CA LEU A 136 -16.92 -14.32 1.08
C LEU A 136 -15.39 -14.43 1.03
N ASP A 137 -14.73 -13.87 0.02
CA ASP A 137 -13.28 -13.87 -0.09
C ASP A 137 -12.61 -13.04 1.02
N ILE A 138 -13.18 -11.87 1.37
CA ILE A 138 -12.69 -11.03 2.48
C ILE A 138 -12.90 -11.75 3.82
N ALA A 139 -14.11 -12.27 4.07
CA ALA A 139 -14.44 -13.01 5.27
C ALA A 139 -13.54 -14.24 5.45
N SER A 140 -13.29 -14.99 4.37
CA SER A 140 -12.36 -16.13 4.36
C SER A 140 -10.95 -15.72 4.77
N THR A 141 -10.50 -14.53 4.38
CA THR A 141 -9.20 -14.00 4.80
C THR A 141 -9.18 -13.60 6.28
N ILE A 142 -10.23 -12.90 6.77
CA ILE A 142 -10.32 -12.43 8.17
C ILE A 142 -10.36 -13.62 9.12
N PHE A 143 -11.14 -14.67 8.78
CA PHE A 143 -11.39 -15.85 9.61
C PHE A 143 -10.48 -17.04 9.27
N SER A 144 -9.49 -16.87 8.39
CA SER A 144 -8.51 -17.90 8.10
C SER A 144 -7.75 -18.32 9.36
N CYS A 145 -7.36 -19.59 9.43
CA CYS A 145 -6.53 -20.10 10.52
C CYS A 145 -5.12 -19.48 10.46
N SER A 146 -4.43 -19.50 11.59
CA SER A 146 -3.10 -18.93 11.71
C SER A 146 -2.14 -19.43 10.64
N GLU A 147 -2.19 -20.71 10.28
CA GLU A 147 -1.28 -21.35 9.33
C GLU A 147 -1.42 -20.82 7.90
N THR A 148 -2.60 -20.39 7.49
CA THR A 148 -2.89 -19.92 6.11
C THR A 148 -3.07 -18.41 6.01
N LYS A 149 -3.22 -17.70 7.12
CA LYS A 149 -3.58 -16.28 7.17
C LYS A 149 -2.60 -15.39 6.38
N TYR A 150 -1.30 -15.65 6.50
CA TYR A 150 -0.29 -14.91 5.74
C TYR A 150 -0.46 -15.10 4.22
N GLU A 151 -0.69 -16.33 3.77
CA GLU A 151 -0.87 -16.63 2.34
C GLU A 151 -2.13 -16.01 1.79
N GLU A 152 -3.22 -16.00 2.57
CA GLU A 152 -4.49 -15.36 2.20
C GLU A 152 -4.34 -13.84 1.98
N TYR A 153 -3.55 -13.15 2.79
CA TYR A 153 -3.21 -11.75 2.52
C TYR A 153 -2.22 -11.59 1.37
N HIS A 154 -1.18 -12.43 1.33
CA HIS A 154 -0.10 -12.29 0.37
C HIS A 154 -0.57 -12.49 -1.09
N LYS A 155 -1.48 -13.44 -1.36
CA LYS A 155 -2.04 -13.68 -2.71
C LYS A 155 -2.77 -12.46 -3.30
N ARG A 156 -3.19 -11.49 -2.48
CA ARG A 156 -3.91 -10.29 -2.93
C ARG A 156 -3.03 -9.27 -3.63
N TYR A 157 -1.74 -9.28 -3.41
CA TYR A 157 -0.79 -8.29 -3.97
C TYR A 157 -1.21 -6.83 -3.79
N GLY A 158 -2.00 -6.50 -2.75
CA GLY A 158 -2.51 -5.16 -2.48
C GLY A 158 -3.97 -5.13 -2.03
N GLY A 159 -4.57 -3.94 -2.04
CA GLY A 159 -5.95 -3.77 -1.61
C GLY A 159 -6.14 -3.92 -0.10
N PHE A 160 -5.09 -3.78 0.70
CA PHE A 160 -5.12 -3.93 2.15
C PHE A 160 -5.93 -2.84 2.86
N TRP A 161 -6.32 -1.80 2.16
CA TRP A 161 -7.29 -0.81 2.64
C TRP A 161 -8.67 -1.40 2.97
N ARG A 162 -8.96 -2.62 2.48
CA ARG A 162 -10.15 -3.41 2.88
C ARG A 162 -10.02 -4.06 4.26
N PHE A 163 -8.84 -4.00 4.86
CA PHE A 163 -8.52 -4.57 6.17
C PHE A 163 -7.97 -3.46 7.08
N PRO A 164 -8.82 -2.57 7.61
CA PRO A 164 -8.38 -1.33 8.27
C PRO A 164 -7.54 -1.56 9.53
N LYS A 165 -7.67 -2.73 10.17
CA LYS A 165 -6.85 -3.11 11.33
C LYS A 165 -5.45 -3.60 10.94
N LEU A 166 -5.24 -4.01 9.67
CA LEU A 166 -3.98 -4.57 9.20
C LEU A 166 -2.91 -3.48 9.04
N LEU A 167 -1.81 -3.61 9.74
CA LEU A 167 -0.62 -2.79 9.55
C LEU A 167 0.25 -3.36 8.44
N ASP A 168 0.28 -2.67 7.30
CA ASP A 168 1.00 -3.10 6.12
C ASP A 168 2.45 -2.58 6.10
N TYR A 169 3.41 -3.49 6.30
CA TYR A 169 4.85 -3.26 6.16
C TYR A 169 5.45 -3.85 4.87
N CYS A 170 4.61 -4.32 3.94
CA CYS A 170 5.04 -4.82 2.63
C CYS A 170 5.25 -3.69 1.61
N TYR A 171 4.36 -2.68 1.62
CA TYR A 171 4.34 -1.63 0.62
C TYR A 171 5.08 -0.38 1.05
N LEU A 172 5.93 0.09 0.15
CA LEU A 172 7.00 1.05 0.38
C LEU A 172 6.52 2.46 -0.03
N VAL A 173 5.80 3.15 0.86
CA VAL A 173 5.15 4.43 0.57
C VAL A 173 5.49 5.45 1.64
N ASN A 174 5.78 6.70 1.24
CA ASN A 174 6.00 7.81 2.17
C ASN A 174 4.72 8.16 2.93
N PRO A 175 4.65 8.00 4.26
CA PRO A 175 3.44 8.29 5.02
C PRO A 175 3.24 9.81 5.29
N PHE A 176 4.23 10.65 5.00
CA PHE A 176 4.24 12.07 5.36
C PHE A 176 3.83 12.99 4.19
N PHE A 177 3.62 12.44 3.00
CA PHE A 177 3.16 13.15 1.82
C PHE A 177 2.14 12.28 1.05
N PRO A 178 1.15 12.87 0.35
CA PRO A 178 0.87 14.29 0.13
C PRO A 178 0.35 15.04 1.38
N SER A 179 0.58 16.37 1.41
CA SER A 179 0.05 17.24 2.47
C SER A 179 -1.49 17.30 2.43
N LYS A 180 -2.11 17.63 3.58
CA LYS A 180 -3.57 17.79 3.65
C LYS A 180 -4.08 18.75 2.57
N ARG A 181 -3.42 19.90 2.40
CA ARG A 181 -3.80 20.92 1.41
C ARG A 181 -3.80 20.36 -0.02
N MET A 182 -2.82 19.54 -0.39
CA MET A 182 -2.78 18.90 -1.71
C MET A 182 -3.92 17.89 -1.89
N LYS A 183 -4.22 17.10 -0.85
CA LYS A 183 -5.37 16.18 -0.86
C LYS A 183 -6.70 16.93 -1.00
N ASP A 184 -6.85 18.07 -0.35
CA ASP A 184 -8.05 18.91 -0.45
C ASP A 184 -8.20 19.49 -1.87
N GLU A 185 -7.09 19.90 -2.53
CA GLU A 185 -7.12 20.37 -3.92
C GLU A 185 -7.52 19.23 -4.89
N LEU A 186 -7.04 17.99 -4.67
CA LEU A 186 -7.47 16.82 -5.44
C LEU A 186 -8.98 16.54 -5.26
N ARG A 187 -9.47 16.60 -4.02
CA ARG A 187 -10.92 16.40 -3.74
C ARG A 187 -11.79 17.46 -4.38
N ALA A 188 -11.34 18.72 -4.37
CA ALA A 188 -12.09 19.82 -4.99
C ALA A 188 -12.25 19.69 -6.51
N ASN A 189 -11.41 18.89 -7.16
CA ASN A 189 -11.47 18.64 -8.60
C ASN A 189 -11.95 17.21 -8.93
N PHE A 190 -12.43 16.45 -7.95
CA PHE A 190 -12.74 15.03 -8.08
C PHE A 190 -13.72 14.75 -9.23
N ASP A 191 -14.84 15.45 -9.28
CA ASP A 191 -15.90 15.20 -10.29
C ASP A 191 -15.39 15.42 -11.71
N THR A 192 -14.63 16.50 -11.94
CA THR A 192 -14.02 16.78 -13.24
C THR A 192 -13.00 15.71 -13.62
N LEU A 193 -12.12 15.36 -12.69
CA LEU A 193 -11.06 14.36 -12.93
C LEU A 193 -11.61 12.95 -13.13
N LEU A 194 -12.78 12.66 -12.57
CA LEU A 194 -13.45 11.38 -12.76
C LEU A 194 -14.12 11.29 -14.15
N ALA A 195 -14.70 12.38 -14.63
CA ALA A 195 -15.53 12.39 -15.82
C ALA A 195 -14.75 12.63 -17.13
N GLU A 196 -13.58 13.28 -17.06
CA GLU A 196 -12.83 13.72 -18.22
C GLU A 196 -11.63 12.84 -18.54
N TYR A 197 -11.34 12.64 -19.83
CA TYR A 197 -10.14 11.96 -20.28
C TYR A 197 -8.88 12.76 -19.93
N PRO A 198 -7.77 12.07 -19.58
CA PRO A 198 -6.48 12.73 -19.45
C PRO A 198 -5.95 13.18 -20.83
N SER A 199 -4.95 14.06 -20.81
CA SER A 199 -4.21 14.44 -22.01
C SER A 199 -3.35 13.27 -22.53
N GLY A 200 -2.92 13.39 -23.76
CA GLY A 200 -1.98 12.44 -24.37
C GLY A 200 -0.52 12.65 -23.92
N MET A 201 0.36 11.75 -24.37
CA MET A 201 1.78 11.70 -24.00
C MET A 201 2.53 13.03 -24.23
N TYR A 202 2.12 13.85 -25.20
CA TYR A 202 2.71 15.17 -25.43
C TYR A 202 2.63 16.05 -24.18
N VAL A 203 1.41 16.22 -23.62
CA VAL A 203 1.17 17.05 -22.42
C VAL A 203 1.80 16.39 -21.20
N ASN A 204 1.63 15.09 -21.03
CA ASN A 204 2.19 14.35 -19.87
C ASN A 204 3.72 14.46 -19.82
N SER A 205 4.41 14.34 -20.96
CA SER A 205 5.87 14.56 -21.04
C SER A 205 6.26 16.02 -20.78
N LEU A 206 5.42 16.99 -21.18
CA LEU A 206 5.64 18.41 -20.87
C LEU A 206 5.56 18.67 -19.35
N LEU A 207 4.53 18.14 -18.70
CA LEU A 207 4.32 18.26 -17.26
C LEU A 207 5.47 17.59 -16.48
N ALA A 208 5.85 16.37 -16.85
CA ALA A 208 6.96 15.66 -16.24
C ALA A 208 8.29 16.39 -16.46
N GLY A 209 8.52 16.89 -17.68
CA GLY A 209 9.71 17.69 -17.99
C GLY A 209 9.80 18.95 -17.14
N LYS A 210 8.69 19.69 -17.00
CA LYS A 210 8.60 20.84 -16.10
C LYS A 210 8.88 20.45 -14.64
N TYR A 211 8.28 19.34 -14.21
CA TYR A 211 8.37 18.84 -12.85
C TYR A 211 9.82 18.49 -12.45
N PHE A 212 10.52 17.72 -13.31
CA PHE A 212 11.90 17.28 -13.06
C PHE A 212 12.98 18.25 -13.58
N GLY A 213 12.60 19.35 -14.20
CA GLY A 213 13.55 20.29 -14.80
C GLY A 213 14.30 19.71 -16.01
N ILE A 214 13.72 18.74 -16.74
CA ILE A 214 14.32 18.11 -17.90
C ILE A 214 13.53 18.39 -19.18
N LYS A 215 14.21 18.25 -20.34
CA LYS A 215 13.54 18.49 -21.63
C LYS A 215 12.44 17.48 -21.88
N GLN A 216 11.27 17.94 -22.36
CA GLN A 216 10.12 17.11 -22.71
C GLN A 216 10.48 15.91 -23.62
N LYS A 217 11.41 16.10 -24.54
CA LYS A 217 11.85 15.05 -25.46
C LYS A 217 12.74 13.97 -24.81
N PHE A 218 13.13 14.14 -23.56
CA PHE A 218 13.94 13.18 -22.79
C PHE A 218 13.13 12.34 -21.81
N VAL A 219 11.81 12.53 -21.74
CA VAL A 219 10.99 11.85 -20.72
C VAL A 219 9.76 11.20 -21.31
N VAL A 220 9.42 10.02 -20.77
CA VAL A 220 8.18 9.29 -20.96
C VAL A 220 7.49 9.14 -19.61
N VAL A 221 6.16 9.29 -19.58
CA VAL A 221 5.34 9.05 -18.39
C VAL A 221 4.59 7.73 -18.57
N GLY A 222 4.58 6.90 -17.53
CA GLY A 222 3.93 5.61 -17.55
C GLY A 222 2.90 5.42 -16.43
N ASN A 223 2.02 4.46 -16.62
CA ASN A 223 1.07 3.97 -15.62
C ASN A 223 1.82 3.17 -14.53
N GLY A 224 2.54 3.91 -13.68
CA GLY A 224 3.55 3.39 -12.79
C GLY A 224 4.84 3.00 -13.50
N ALA A 225 5.91 2.83 -12.73
CA ALA A 225 7.18 2.33 -13.28
C ALA A 225 7.04 0.92 -13.91
N ALA A 226 6.09 0.11 -13.45
CA ALA A 226 5.90 -1.26 -13.94
C ALA A 226 5.56 -1.32 -15.45
N GLU A 227 4.74 -0.39 -15.97
CA GLU A 227 4.48 -0.28 -17.41
C GLU A 227 5.79 0.03 -18.17
N LEU A 228 6.55 1.01 -17.67
CA LEU A 228 7.79 1.43 -18.31
C LEU A 228 8.89 0.36 -18.21
N ILE A 229 8.98 -0.35 -17.08
CA ILE A 229 9.90 -1.50 -16.92
C ILE A 229 9.59 -2.55 -18.00
N LYS A 230 8.32 -2.90 -18.18
CA LYS A 230 7.92 -3.86 -19.21
C LYS A 230 8.41 -3.42 -20.58
N VAL A 231 8.06 -2.20 -21.01
CA VAL A 231 8.41 -1.69 -22.34
C VAL A 231 9.92 -1.60 -22.52
N VAL A 232 10.66 -1.07 -21.53
CA VAL A 232 12.13 -0.95 -21.61
C VAL A 232 12.79 -2.31 -21.68
N MET A 233 12.34 -3.29 -20.88
CA MET A 233 12.96 -4.63 -20.89
C MET A 233 12.63 -5.41 -22.16
N GLU A 234 11.47 -5.17 -22.78
CA GLU A 234 11.09 -5.76 -24.09
C GLU A 234 12.01 -5.29 -25.24
N GLU A 235 12.59 -4.08 -25.16
CA GLU A 235 13.63 -3.60 -26.09
C GLU A 235 14.93 -4.43 -26.01
N HIS A 236 15.15 -5.17 -24.91
CA HIS A 236 16.38 -5.91 -24.62
C HIS A 236 16.20 -7.43 -24.64
N THR A 237 15.19 -7.95 -25.34
CA THR A 237 14.84 -9.39 -25.35
C THR A 237 15.93 -10.32 -25.90
N ARG A 238 16.93 -9.82 -26.60
CA ARG A 238 18.06 -10.58 -27.15
C ARG A 238 19.39 -10.32 -26.45
N ASP A 239 19.39 -9.41 -25.49
CA ASP A 239 20.59 -8.91 -24.84
C ASP A 239 20.98 -9.78 -23.64
N LYS A 240 22.27 -9.77 -23.29
CA LYS A 240 22.72 -10.20 -21.96
C LYS A 240 22.65 -9.01 -21.03
N VAL A 241 22.02 -9.21 -19.89
CA VAL A 241 21.74 -8.15 -18.92
C VAL A 241 22.45 -8.45 -17.61
N GLY A 242 23.27 -7.52 -17.15
CA GLY A 242 23.87 -7.53 -15.83
C GLY A 242 22.80 -7.19 -14.77
N VAL A 243 22.60 -8.07 -13.80
CA VAL A 243 21.62 -7.91 -12.72
C VAL A 243 22.29 -8.17 -11.38
N ILE A 244 22.08 -7.27 -10.43
CA ILE A 244 22.57 -7.41 -9.06
C ILE A 244 21.50 -8.12 -8.23
N TYR A 245 21.85 -9.20 -7.55
CA TYR A 245 20.96 -9.94 -6.66
C TYR A 245 21.37 -9.81 -5.19
N PRO A 246 20.39 -9.83 -4.27
CA PRO A 246 18.94 -9.85 -4.48
C PRO A 246 18.42 -8.57 -5.11
N THR A 247 17.30 -8.63 -5.82
CA THR A 247 16.78 -7.50 -6.59
C THR A 247 15.25 -7.37 -6.53
N PHE A 248 14.72 -6.34 -7.17
CA PHE A 248 13.29 -6.21 -7.44
C PHE A 248 12.91 -7.09 -8.63
N ASP A 249 12.09 -8.10 -8.38
CA ASP A 249 11.81 -9.20 -9.30
C ASP A 249 11.17 -8.77 -10.63
N GLU A 250 10.56 -7.58 -10.70
CA GLU A 250 9.88 -7.12 -11.92
C GLU A 250 10.83 -7.00 -13.13
N TYR A 251 12.09 -6.65 -12.90
CA TYR A 251 13.09 -6.59 -13.98
C TYR A 251 13.51 -7.97 -14.48
N PRO A 252 14.03 -8.88 -13.62
CA PRO A 252 14.46 -10.20 -14.10
C PRO A 252 13.30 -11.06 -14.57
N ASN A 253 12.07 -10.87 -14.08
CA ASN A 253 10.88 -11.57 -14.58
C ASN A 253 10.52 -11.24 -16.03
N ARG A 254 11.11 -10.20 -16.62
CA ARG A 254 10.98 -9.84 -18.05
C ARG A 254 12.06 -10.43 -18.93
N LEU A 255 13.01 -11.17 -18.35
CA LEU A 255 14.15 -11.77 -19.04
C LEU A 255 14.07 -13.30 -18.99
N HIS A 256 14.61 -13.94 -20.01
CA HIS A 256 14.88 -15.37 -19.91
C HIS A 256 16.09 -15.62 -19.01
N PRO A 257 16.13 -16.73 -18.24
CA PRO A 257 17.24 -17.00 -17.32
C PRO A 257 18.64 -16.93 -17.96
N GLU A 258 18.76 -17.38 -19.20
CA GLU A 258 20.02 -17.36 -19.96
C GLU A 258 20.50 -15.94 -20.36
N GLN A 259 19.65 -14.93 -20.28
CA GLN A 259 20.03 -13.54 -20.53
C GLN A 259 20.67 -12.89 -19.31
N ILE A 260 20.45 -13.44 -18.13
CA ILE A 260 20.86 -12.82 -16.87
C ILE A 260 22.33 -13.16 -16.56
N VAL A 261 23.16 -12.15 -16.41
CA VAL A 261 24.51 -12.25 -15.84
C VAL A 261 24.46 -11.68 -14.43
N ALA A 262 24.35 -12.58 -13.46
CA ALA A 262 24.07 -12.24 -12.06
C ALA A 262 25.34 -11.84 -11.30
N TYR A 263 25.34 -10.66 -10.68
CA TYR A 263 26.29 -10.29 -9.63
C TYR A 263 25.61 -10.51 -8.27
N ILE A 264 26.29 -11.21 -7.36
CA ILE A 264 25.77 -11.53 -6.01
C ILE A 264 26.83 -11.10 -4.99
N PRO A 265 26.59 -10.02 -4.20
CA PRO A 265 27.49 -9.64 -3.13
C PRO A 265 27.71 -10.78 -2.14
N GLN A 266 28.96 -11.07 -1.80
CA GLN A 266 29.30 -12.21 -0.93
C GLN A 266 29.33 -11.88 0.55
N ASN A 267 29.02 -10.63 0.93
CA ASN A 267 28.96 -10.20 2.31
C ASN A 267 27.54 -10.31 2.89
N THR A 268 27.45 -10.33 4.21
CA THR A 268 26.18 -10.53 4.93
C THR A 268 25.16 -9.41 4.73
N ASN A 269 25.63 -8.19 4.43
CA ASN A 269 24.78 -7.00 4.29
C ASN A 269 24.41 -6.68 2.84
N PHE A 270 24.80 -7.52 1.87
CA PHE A 270 24.56 -7.29 0.43
C PHE A 270 25.09 -5.92 -0.06
N THR A 271 26.18 -5.44 0.57
CA THR A 271 26.80 -4.17 0.17
C THR A 271 27.72 -4.36 -1.03
N TYR A 272 27.74 -3.39 -1.91
CA TYR A 272 28.61 -3.31 -3.08
C TYR A 272 28.83 -1.85 -3.48
N ALA A 273 29.93 -1.59 -4.16
CA ALA A 273 30.31 -0.30 -4.71
C ALA A 273 30.33 -0.34 -6.25
N ALA A 274 30.54 0.81 -6.89
CA ALA A 274 30.67 0.87 -8.33
C ALA A 274 31.89 0.06 -8.83
N ASP A 275 32.99 0.05 -8.08
CA ASP A 275 34.21 -0.70 -8.45
C ASP A 275 33.96 -2.20 -8.50
N ASP A 276 33.21 -2.76 -7.52
CA ASP A 276 32.86 -4.18 -7.52
C ASP A 276 32.09 -4.58 -8.78
N LEU A 277 31.19 -3.71 -9.27
CA LEU A 277 30.44 -3.94 -10.50
C LEU A 277 31.33 -3.81 -11.75
N MET A 278 32.18 -2.81 -11.81
CA MET A 278 33.10 -2.62 -12.93
C MET A 278 34.08 -3.80 -13.05
N ASP A 279 34.65 -4.26 -11.94
CA ASP A 279 35.57 -5.39 -11.92
C ASP A 279 34.86 -6.70 -12.33
N PHE A 280 33.65 -6.94 -11.80
CA PHE A 280 32.90 -8.15 -12.12
C PHE A 280 32.46 -8.23 -13.58
N TYR A 281 32.00 -7.10 -14.14
CA TYR A 281 31.48 -7.07 -15.52
C TYR A 281 32.55 -6.77 -16.59
N ALA A 282 33.78 -6.51 -16.22
CA ALA A 282 34.87 -6.15 -17.15
C ALA A 282 35.11 -7.22 -18.24
N ASP A 283 34.97 -8.49 -17.91
CA ASP A 283 35.13 -9.64 -18.79
C ASP A 283 33.84 -10.30 -19.25
N LYS A 284 32.67 -9.72 -18.92
CA LYS A 284 31.36 -10.23 -19.26
C LYS A 284 30.79 -9.52 -20.49
N SER A 285 30.25 -10.31 -21.41
CA SER A 285 29.55 -9.75 -22.57
C SER A 285 28.10 -9.42 -22.21
N ILE A 286 27.89 -8.25 -21.61
CA ILE A 286 26.57 -7.67 -21.36
C ILE A 286 26.36 -6.41 -22.21
N SER A 287 25.13 -6.12 -22.61
CA SER A 287 24.75 -4.89 -23.32
C SER A 287 23.94 -3.92 -22.48
N LEU A 288 23.42 -4.40 -21.36
CA LEU A 288 22.68 -3.60 -20.38
C LEU A 288 23.15 -3.97 -18.97
N LEU A 289 23.41 -2.98 -18.13
CA LEU A 289 23.58 -3.14 -16.69
C LEU A 289 22.40 -2.48 -15.97
N LEU A 290 21.70 -3.25 -15.14
CA LEU A 290 20.61 -2.77 -14.28
C LEU A 290 21.15 -2.44 -12.90
N LEU A 291 20.98 -1.20 -12.47
CA LEU A 291 21.29 -0.72 -11.13
C LEU A 291 20.05 -0.13 -10.46
N ILE A 292 19.57 -0.72 -9.37
CA ILE A 292 18.54 -0.13 -8.52
C ILE A 292 19.25 0.62 -7.38
N ASN A 293 19.04 1.93 -7.27
CA ASN A 293 19.81 2.76 -6.35
C ASN A 293 18.94 3.83 -5.63
N PRO A 294 18.64 3.69 -4.34
CA PRO A 294 18.99 2.58 -3.41
C PRO A 294 18.42 1.24 -3.82
N ASP A 295 19.18 0.18 -3.56
CA ASP A 295 18.88 -1.19 -3.96
C ASP A 295 17.66 -1.78 -3.22
N ASN A 296 16.89 -2.59 -3.90
CA ASN A 296 15.73 -3.29 -3.33
C ASN A 296 15.91 -4.81 -3.46
N PRO A 297 16.06 -5.55 -2.36
CA PRO A 297 15.61 -5.21 -1.00
C PRO A 297 16.71 -4.79 -0.01
N SER A 298 18.00 -4.72 -0.38
CA SER A 298 19.09 -4.51 0.59
C SER A 298 19.13 -3.09 1.17
N GLY A 299 18.69 -2.08 0.39
CA GLY A 299 18.81 -0.68 0.75
C GLY A 299 20.23 -0.12 0.56
N ASN A 300 21.15 -0.88 -0.07
CA ASN A 300 22.47 -0.40 -0.43
C ASN A 300 22.38 0.83 -1.34
N PHE A 301 23.26 1.78 -1.16
CA PHE A 301 23.28 3.03 -1.92
C PHE A 301 24.68 3.37 -2.41
N ILE A 302 24.79 3.54 -3.71
CA ILE A 302 26.01 4.05 -4.38
C ILE A 302 25.85 5.57 -4.56
N SER A 303 26.87 6.33 -4.21
CA SER A 303 26.84 7.79 -4.34
C SER A 303 26.61 8.23 -5.79
N LYS A 304 25.97 9.38 -5.98
CA LYS A 304 25.78 9.95 -7.34
C LYS A 304 27.08 10.03 -8.13
N GLN A 305 28.17 10.44 -7.48
CA GLN A 305 29.48 10.54 -8.12
C GLN A 305 29.97 9.18 -8.62
N ASP A 306 29.79 8.13 -7.82
CA ASP A 306 30.19 6.77 -8.21
C ASP A 306 29.27 6.17 -9.27
N VAL A 307 27.97 6.49 -9.24
CA VAL A 307 27.05 6.11 -10.34
C VAL A 307 27.46 6.78 -11.66
N LEU A 308 27.86 8.05 -11.64
CA LEU A 308 28.33 8.73 -12.84
C LEU A 308 29.68 8.17 -13.34
N ARG A 309 30.55 7.73 -12.43
CA ARG A 309 31.79 7.01 -12.77
C ARG A 309 31.47 5.65 -13.43
N LEU A 310 30.50 4.91 -12.88
CA LEU A 310 29.99 3.67 -13.47
C LEU A 310 29.38 3.92 -14.86
N ALA A 311 28.62 5.02 -15.04
CA ALA A 311 28.05 5.39 -16.33
C ALA A 311 29.13 5.66 -17.39
N SER A 312 30.20 6.38 -17.03
CA SER A 312 31.36 6.59 -17.92
C SER A 312 32.04 5.27 -18.30
N TRP A 313 32.20 4.37 -17.32
CA TRP A 313 32.80 3.05 -17.58
C TRP A 313 31.90 2.21 -18.50
N CYS A 314 30.59 2.17 -18.25
CA CYS A 314 29.61 1.48 -19.09
C CYS A 314 29.66 1.99 -20.55
N GLU A 315 29.71 3.31 -20.74
CA GLU A 315 29.84 3.92 -22.07
C GLU A 315 31.14 3.47 -22.79
N GLY A 316 32.26 3.45 -22.08
CA GLY A 316 33.54 2.95 -22.61
C GLY A 316 33.52 1.46 -23.00
N MET A 317 32.66 0.67 -22.32
CA MET A 317 32.46 -0.75 -22.59
C MET A 317 31.33 -1.04 -23.60
N ASN A 318 30.68 0.01 -24.14
CA ASN A 318 29.48 -0.10 -24.99
C ASN A 318 28.31 -0.83 -24.28
N ILE A 319 28.15 -0.59 -22.98
CA ILE A 319 27.06 -1.10 -22.13
C ILE A 319 26.11 0.05 -21.87
N ARG A 320 24.79 -0.17 -22.01
CA ARG A 320 23.77 0.76 -21.51
C ARG A 320 23.65 0.60 -20.00
N LEU A 321 23.48 1.71 -19.27
CA LEU A 321 23.23 1.69 -17.83
C LEU A 321 21.78 2.12 -17.54
N LEU A 322 20.97 1.23 -17.00
CA LEU A 322 19.64 1.56 -16.50
C LEU A 322 19.70 1.73 -14.97
N VAL A 323 19.46 2.95 -14.49
CA VAL A 323 19.40 3.26 -13.07
C VAL A 323 17.96 3.45 -12.65
N ASP A 324 17.48 2.61 -11.74
CA ASP A 324 16.18 2.82 -11.07
C ASP A 324 16.40 3.61 -9.78
N GLU A 325 16.03 4.88 -9.81
CA GLU A 325 16.14 5.80 -8.67
C GLU A 325 14.82 5.97 -7.90
N SER A 326 13.92 4.97 -7.93
CA SER A 326 12.60 5.05 -7.29
C SER A 326 12.64 5.32 -5.78
N PHE A 327 13.78 5.10 -5.13
CA PHE A 327 13.99 5.29 -3.70
C PHE A 327 14.98 6.41 -3.35
N VAL A 328 15.53 7.11 -4.35
CA VAL A 328 16.60 8.11 -4.14
C VAL A 328 16.18 9.26 -3.23
N ASP A 329 14.91 9.64 -3.26
CA ASP A 329 14.38 10.74 -2.44
C ASP A 329 14.34 10.42 -0.93
N PHE A 330 14.58 9.17 -0.55
CA PHE A 330 14.70 8.75 0.85
C PHE A 330 16.12 8.80 1.39
N THR A 331 17.11 9.02 0.51
CA THR A 331 18.52 9.03 0.90
C THR A 331 18.91 10.27 1.68
N THR A 332 19.91 10.16 2.53
CA THR A 332 20.53 11.33 3.16
C THR A 332 21.12 12.22 2.08
N GLY A 333 20.80 13.53 2.11
CA GLY A 333 21.19 14.46 1.04
C GLY A 333 20.43 14.27 -0.29
N TYR A 334 19.23 13.71 -0.24
CA TYR A 334 18.40 13.33 -1.38
C TYR A 334 18.26 14.38 -2.47
N ALA A 335 18.25 15.66 -2.12
CA ALA A 335 18.05 16.76 -3.08
C ALA A 335 19.12 16.79 -4.20
N ASP A 336 20.33 16.32 -3.89
CA ASP A 336 21.45 16.32 -4.81
C ASP A 336 21.71 14.96 -5.46
N ASN A 337 20.99 13.90 -5.03
CA ASN A 337 21.29 12.53 -5.44
C ASN A 337 20.58 12.07 -6.72
N SER A 338 19.53 12.76 -7.17
CA SER A 338 18.82 12.39 -8.41
C SER A 338 19.69 12.59 -9.65
N LEU A 339 19.51 11.69 -10.62
CA LEU A 339 20.14 11.73 -11.94
C LEU A 339 19.27 12.43 -13.00
N LEU A 340 18.04 12.82 -12.65
CA LEU A 340 17.09 13.51 -13.54
C LEU A 340 17.48 14.99 -13.74
N HIS A 341 18.58 15.22 -14.43
CA HIS A 341 19.09 16.55 -14.80
C HIS A 341 19.52 16.56 -16.27
N ASN A 342 19.17 17.63 -16.98
CA ASN A 342 19.51 17.75 -18.43
C ASN A 342 21.00 17.54 -18.72
N ASP A 343 21.86 18.17 -17.92
CA ASP A 343 23.29 18.11 -18.15
C ASP A 343 23.85 16.71 -17.95
N ILE A 344 23.32 15.99 -16.94
CA ILE A 344 23.70 14.60 -16.68
C ILE A 344 23.21 13.69 -17.82
N LEU A 345 21.95 13.78 -18.23
CA LEU A 345 21.43 12.97 -19.33
C LEU A 345 22.16 13.24 -20.64
N LEU A 346 22.53 14.49 -20.92
CA LEU A 346 23.27 14.85 -22.12
C LEU A 346 24.75 14.38 -22.08
N GLN A 347 25.35 14.38 -20.89
CA GLN A 347 26.73 13.92 -20.70
C GLN A 347 26.84 12.39 -20.85
N TYR A 348 25.77 11.64 -20.45
CA TYR A 348 25.75 10.17 -20.48
C TYR A 348 24.60 9.65 -21.35
N PRO A 349 24.69 9.73 -22.68
CA PRO A 349 23.58 9.39 -23.59
C PRO A 349 23.17 7.91 -23.55
N THR A 350 24.06 7.02 -23.11
CA THR A 350 23.77 5.59 -22.91
C THR A 350 23.10 5.29 -21.60
N MET A 351 23.00 6.28 -20.69
CA MET A 351 22.32 6.13 -19.42
C MET A 351 20.82 6.34 -19.55
N MET A 352 20.07 5.51 -18.85
CA MET A 352 18.61 5.53 -18.72
C MET A 352 18.26 5.64 -17.25
N VAL A 353 17.26 6.45 -16.91
CA VAL A 353 16.82 6.65 -15.53
C VAL A 353 15.34 6.28 -15.41
N MET A 354 15.02 5.35 -14.52
CA MET A 354 13.67 4.97 -14.14
C MET A 354 13.33 5.56 -12.77
N LYS A 355 12.12 6.08 -12.60
CA LYS A 355 11.66 6.57 -11.29
C LYS A 355 10.18 6.32 -11.07
N SER A 356 9.84 5.62 -10.01
CA SER A 356 8.46 5.48 -9.55
C SER A 356 8.04 6.72 -8.75
N ILE A 357 6.95 7.35 -9.15
CA ILE A 357 6.36 8.47 -8.38
C ILE A 357 5.52 7.94 -7.21
N SER A 358 5.12 6.68 -7.24
CA SER A 358 4.25 6.09 -6.21
C SER A 358 4.87 6.03 -4.82
N LYS A 359 6.20 5.96 -4.71
CA LYS A 359 6.92 5.63 -3.48
C LYS A 359 7.14 6.87 -2.60
N SER A 360 8.10 7.71 -2.96
CA SER A 360 8.49 8.88 -2.18
C SER A 360 7.41 9.96 -2.14
N TYR A 361 6.59 10.02 -3.18
CA TYR A 361 5.50 11.00 -3.27
C TYR A 361 4.18 10.52 -2.63
N GLY A 362 4.14 9.31 -2.05
CA GLY A 362 3.01 8.84 -1.25
C GLY A 362 1.69 8.65 -2.01
N VAL A 363 1.75 8.41 -3.32
CA VAL A 363 0.58 8.32 -4.21
C VAL A 363 0.52 7.01 -5.03
N PRO A 364 0.62 5.84 -4.39
CA PRO A 364 0.65 4.58 -5.14
C PRO A 364 -0.62 4.33 -5.96
N GLY A 365 -1.76 4.84 -5.52
CA GLY A 365 -3.05 4.72 -6.21
C GLY A 365 -3.14 5.51 -7.52
N LEU A 366 -2.33 6.56 -7.69
CA LEU A 366 -2.30 7.35 -8.93
C LEU A 366 -1.59 6.62 -10.08
N ARG A 367 -0.77 5.63 -9.77
CA ARG A 367 -0.03 4.86 -10.79
C ARG A 367 0.82 5.74 -11.69
N LEU A 368 1.83 6.42 -11.14
CA LEU A 368 2.75 7.28 -11.89
C LEU A 368 4.18 6.73 -11.85
N GLY A 369 4.84 6.75 -13.01
CA GLY A 369 6.27 6.52 -13.17
C GLY A 369 6.82 7.35 -14.32
N VAL A 370 8.11 7.56 -14.33
CA VAL A 370 8.82 8.24 -15.42
C VAL A 370 10.04 7.44 -15.83
N PHE A 371 10.36 7.52 -17.12
CA PHE A 371 11.59 7.03 -17.72
C PHE A 371 12.24 8.16 -18.48
N ALA A 372 13.54 8.35 -18.31
CA ALA A 372 14.27 9.44 -18.95
C ALA A 372 15.61 8.99 -19.55
N SER A 373 15.92 9.53 -20.71
CA SER A 373 17.21 9.42 -21.39
C SER A 373 17.40 10.57 -22.38
N SER A 374 18.60 10.94 -22.70
CA SER A 374 18.85 11.87 -23.81
C SER A 374 18.85 11.20 -25.20
N ASP A 375 18.78 9.86 -25.27
CA ASP A 375 18.54 9.09 -26.50
C ASP A 375 17.09 9.34 -26.96
N VAL A 376 16.90 10.35 -27.83
CA VAL A 376 15.57 10.75 -28.28
C VAL A 376 14.86 9.70 -29.13
N ASP A 377 15.63 8.85 -29.82
CA ASP A 377 15.08 7.78 -30.63
C ASP A 377 14.54 6.65 -29.75
N LEU A 378 15.24 6.29 -28.69
CA LEU A 378 14.75 5.38 -27.66
C LEU A 378 13.48 5.93 -27.01
N ILE A 379 13.50 7.20 -26.59
CA ILE A 379 12.34 7.87 -26.01
C ILE A 379 11.13 7.84 -26.97
N ALA A 380 11.36 8.07 -28.26
CA ALA A 380 10.28 8.04 -29.27
C ALA A 380 9.71 6.62 -29.43
N ARG A 381 10.56 5.57 -29.42
CA ARG A 381 10.09 4.18 -29.47
C ARG A 381 9.27 3.84 -28.25
N ILE A 382 9.77 4.12 -27.04
CA ILE A 382 9.03 3.81 -25.80
C ILE A 382 7.69 4.56 -25.74
N LYS A 383 7.65 5.85 -26.18
CA LYS A 383 6.39 6.61 -26.28
C LYS A 383 5.35 5.96 -27.21
N LYS A 384 5.82 5.23 -28.21
CA LYS A 384 4.92 4.55 -29.17
C LYS A 384 4.38 3.23 -28.61
N GLU A 385 5.14 2.56 -27.74
CA GLU A 385 4.77 1.28 -27.15
C GLU A 385 3.82 1.42 -25.95
N VAL A 386 3.79 2.58 -25.27
CA VAL A 386 2.81 2.83 -24.21
C VAL A 386 1.44 3.13 -24.80
N SER A 387 0.39 2.72 -24.09
CA SER A 387 -0.99 2.90 -24.57
C SER A 387 -1.39 4.38 -24.66
N ILE A 388 -2.34 4.71 -25.54
CA ILE A 388 -2.98 6.02 -25.52
C ILE A 388 -3.69 6.23 -24.19
N TRP A 389 -3.61 7.43 -23.61
CA TRP A 389 -4.17 7.75 -22.29
C TRP A 389 -3.73 6.78 -21.18
N ASN A 390 -2.46 6.40 -21.21
CA ASN A 390 -1.88 5.40 -20.32
C ASN A 390 -1.87 5.81 -18.83
N ILE A 391 -1.97 7.09 -18.51
CA ILE A 391 -2.19 7.56 -17.14
C ILE A 391 -3.61 8.12 -16.99
N ASN A 392 -4.13 8.12 -15.76
CA ASN A 392 -5.43 8.69 -15.46
C ASN A 392 -5.37 10.21 -15.22
N SER A 393 -6.53 10.88 -15.29
CA SER A 393 -6.66 12.33 -15.11
C SER A 393 -6.20 12.82 -13.72
N PHE A 394 -6.39 12.03 -12.66
CA PHE A 394 -5.86 12.35 -11.33
C PHE A 394 -4.33 12.38 -11.30
N ALA A 395 -3.69 11.47 -12.02
CA ALA A 395 -2.24 11.41 -12.16
C ALA A 395 -1.69 12.61 -12.93
N GLU A 396 -2.32 12.98 -14.04
CA GLU A 396 -1.98 14.19 -14.80
C GLU A 396 -2.15 15.45 -13.95
N PHE A 397 -3.29 15.60 -13.28
CA PHE A 397 -3.56 16.74 -12.43
C PHE A 397 -2.57 16.82 -11.25
N TYR A 398 -2.18 15.68 -10.69
CA TYR A 398 -1.14 15.62 -9.68
C TYR A 398 0.18 16.22 -10.19
N LEU A 399 0.64 15.83 -11.38
CA LEU A 399 1.83 16.40 -12.01
C LEU A 399 1.69 17.92 -12.24
N GLN A 400 0.49 18.36 -12.64
CA GLN A 400 0.21 19.77 -12.88
C GLN A 400 0.34 20.62 -11.62
N ILE A 401 -0.17 20.15 -10.48
CA ILE A 401 -0.24 20.94 -9.24
C ILE A 401 0.98 20.79 -8.34
N TYR A 402 1.81 19.76 -8.53
CA TYR A 402 2.92 19.41 -7.62
C TYR A 402 3.84 20.59 -7.29
N GLY A 403 4.19 21.42 -8.27
CA GLY A 403 5.07 22.57 -8.04
C GLY A 403 4.62 23.53 -6.92
N LYS A 404 3.31 23.54 -6.59
CA LYS A 404 2.78 24.32 -5.46
C LYS A 404 3.17 23.70 -4.09
N TYR A 405 3.58 22.43 -4.06
CA TYR A 405 3.78 21.60 -2.87
C TYR A 405 5.21 21.10 -2.68
N GLU A 406 6.17 21.56 -3.48
CA GLU A 406 7.59 21.14 -3.39
C GLU A 406 8.18 21.33 -2.00
N LYS A 407 7.83 22.45 -1.33
CA LYS A 407 8.27 22.72 0.05
C LYS A 407 7.69 21.73 1.06
N ASP A 408 6.43 21.32 0.87
CA ASP A 408 5.78 20.32 1.72
C ASP A 408 6.43 18.95 1.50
N TYR A 409 6.75 18.62 0.24
CA TYR A 409 7.47 17.41 -0.11
C TYR A 409 8.86 17.36 0.52
N ALA A 410 9.63 18.45 0.42
CA ALA A 410 10.96 18.54 1.03
C ALA A 410 10.91 18.31 2.56
N LYS A 411 9.92 18.89 3.24
CA LYS A 411 9.70 18.64 4.68
C LYS A 411 9.34 17.19 4.97
N ALA A 412 8.52 16.58 4.10
CA ALA A 412 8.13 15.17 4.26
C ALA A 412 9.34 14.24 4.11
N CYS A 413 10.23 14.48 3.14
CA CYS A 413 11.47 13.71 2.97
C CYS A 413 12.39 13.86 4.18
N GLN A 414 12.58 15.07 4.71
CA GLN A 414 13.38 15.30 5.92
C GLN A 414 12.80 14.56 7.14
N LYS A 415 11.48 14.64 7.32
CA LYS A 415 10.78 13.91 8.38
C LYS A 415 10.94 12.42 8.23
N PHE A 416 10.86 11.93 7.00
CA PHE A 416 11.04 10.51 6.70
C PHE A 416 12.46 10.03 7.06
N ILE A 417 13.50 10.76 6.67
CA ILE A 417 14.90 10.43 7.00
C ILE A 417 15.09 10.36 8.52
N ALA A 418 14.55 11.33 9.26
CA ALA A 418 14.61 11.31 10.72
C ALA A 418 13.92 10.08 11.32
N GLU A 419 12.75 9.71 10.80
CA GLU A 419 12.00 8.52 11.25
C GLU A 419 12.75 7.23 10.91
N ARG A 420 13.38 7.12 9.73
CA ARG A 420 14.23 5.98 9.36
C ARG A 420 15.34 5.76 10.39
N GLU A 421 16.06 6.81 10.76
CA GLU A 421 17.16 6.72 11.72
C GLU A 421 16.67 6.30 13.13
N MET A 422 15.49 6.77 13.53
CA MET A 422 14.88 6.38 14.81
C MET A 422 14.45 4.93 14.80
N PHE A 423 13.75 4.50 13.76
CA PHE A 423 13.27 3.13 13.61
C PHE A 423 14.44 2.13 13.51
N PHE A 424 15.52 2.49 12.80
CA PHE A 424 16.75 1.69 12.77
C PHE A 424 17.29 1.43 14.16
N ARG A 425 17.44 2.49 14.99
CA ARG A 425 17.96 2.35 16.37
C ARG A 425 17.06 1.49 17.26
N GLU A 426 15.77 1.49 17.03
CA GLU A 426 14.82 0.68 17.80
C GLU A 426 14.86 -0.78 17.38
N LEU A 427 14.90 -1.05 16.08
CA LEU A 427 15.01 -2.40 15.54
C LEU A 427 16.33 -3.08 15.94
N THR A 428 17.46 -2.35 15.94
CA THR A 428 18.78 -2.89 16.35
C THR A 428 18.87 -3.31 17.82
N ARG A 429 17.88 -2.93 18.65
CA ARG A 429 17.78 -3.38 20.05
C ARG A 429 17.06 -4.71 20.20
N ILE A 430 16.49 -5.25 19.13
CA ILE A 430 15.81 -6.54 19.13
C ILE A 430 16.86 -7.62 18.90
N SER A 431 17.13 -8.45 19.91
CA SER A 431 18.28 -9.36 19.95
C SER A 431 18.30 -10.42 18.85
N TYR A 432 17.13 -10.77 18.31
CA TYR A 432 17.00 -11.79 17.27
C TYR A 432 16.86 -11.20 15.85
N LEU A 433 17.14 -9.89 15.69
CA LEU A 433 17.17 -9.22 14.39
C LEU A 433 18.56 -8.64 14.09
N HIS A 434 19.15 -9.05 13.00
CA HIS A 434 20.26 -8.32 12.37
C HIS A 434 19.72 -7.38 11.32
N VAL A 435 19.73 -6.08 11.60
CA VAL A 435 19.16 -5.03 10.73
C VAL A 435 20.23 -4.50 9.80
N ILE A 436 20.02 -4.64 8.50
CA ILE A 436 20.94 -4.14 7.47
C ILE A 436 20.71 -2.63 7.29
N PRO A 437 21.77 -1.79 7.39
CA PRO A 437 21.67 -0.35 7.15
C PRO A 437 21.11 -0.04 5.76
N SER A 438 20.18 0.92 5.66
CA SER A 438 19.49 1.23 4.42
C SER A 438 19.38 2.73 4.17
N GLN A 439 19.49 3.12 2.91
CA GLN A 439 19.17 4.47 2.44
C GLN A 439 17.80 4.56 1.73
N ALA A 440 17.05 3.45 1.69
CA ALA A 440 15.70 3.38 1.15
C ALA A 440 14.63 3.61 2.23
N ASN A 441 13.38 3.31 1.91
CA ASN A 441 12.24 3.42 2.83
C ASN A 441 11.85 2.07 3.45
N TYR A 442 12.81 1.20 3.64
CA TYR A 442 12.67 -0.12 4.28
C TYR A 442 14.00 -0.56 4.88
N PHE A 443 13.94 -1.54 5.76
CA PHE A 443 15.07 -2.31 6.22
C PHE A 443 14.91 -3.77 5.80
N LEU A 444 15.99 -4.32 5.25
CA LEU A 444 16.16 -5.77 5.15
C LEU A 444 16.75 -6.23 6.49
N CYS A 445 16.10 -7.21 7.11
CA CYS A 445 16.53 -7.74 8.40
C CYS A 445 16.72 -9.25 8.28
N GLU A 446 17.78 -9.78 8.86
CA GLU A 446 17.95 -11.22 9.04
C GLU A 446 17.45 -11.61 10.42
N VAL A 447 16.57 -12.60 10.47
CA VAL A 447 16.08 -13.19 11.71
C VAL A 447 17.08 -14.24 12.16
N ILE A 448 17.64 -14.08 13.36
CA ILE A 448 18.69 -14.94 13.93
C ILE A 448 18.20 -15.64 15.20
N ASP A 449 18.66 -16.84 15.41
CA ASP A 449 18.54 -17.66 16.63
C ASP A 449 17.13 -18.05 17.09
N LYS A 450 16.18 -17.13 17.19
CA LYS A 450 14.90 -17.35 17.86
C LYS A 450 13.82 -17.92 16.94
N TYR A 451 13.74 -17.43 15.70
CA TYR A 451 12.71 -17.76 14.73
C TYR A 451 13.29 -17.93 13.33
N THR A 452 12.58 -18.63 12.47
CA THR A 452 12.72 -18.50 11.01
C THR A 452 11.96 -17.26 10.52
N SER A 453 12.28 -16.80 9.30
CA SER A 453 11.53 -15.69 8.68
C SER A 453 10.04 -16.03 8.48
N ALA A 454 9.71 -17.30 8.21
CA ALA A 454 8.35 -17.78 8.07
C ALA A 454 7.60 -17.74 9.42
N GLU A 455 8.20 -18.26 10.48
CA GLU A 455 7.60 -18.25 11.82
C GLU A 455 7.37 -16.82 12.33
N LEU A 456 8.34 -15.91 12.14
CA LEU A 456 8.17 -14.52 12.55
C LEU A 456 7.06 -13.83 11.75
N THR A 457 6.99 -14.08 10.44
CA THR A 457 5.92 -13.54 9.59
C THR A 457 4.55 -14.03 10.06
N GLN A 458 4.46 -15.32 10.41
CA GLN A 458 3.25 -15.94 10.93
C GLN A 458 2.83 -15.33 12.27
N LYS A 459 3.77 -15.13 13.19
CA LYS A 459 3.49 -14.49 14.48
C LYS A 459 3.01 -13.05 14.32
N LEU A 460 3.62 -12.28 13.43
CA LEU A 460 3.25 -10.90 13.20
C LEU A 460 1.84 -10.77 12.59
N ILE A 461 1.43 -11.69 11.70
CA ILE A 461 0.08 -11.64 11.13
C ILE A 461 -1.00 -11.96 12.16
N GLU A 462 -0.70 -12.68 13.24
CA GLU A 462 -1.59 -12.89 14.38
C GLU A 462 -1.86 -11.59 15.15
N HIS A 463 -0.93 -10.62 15.07
CA HIS A 463 -1.06 -9.26 15.60
C HIS A 463 -1.53 -8.25 14.53
N ASP A 464 -2.14 -8.72 13.45
CA ASP A 464 -2.60 -7.91 12.31
C ASP A 464 -1.47 -7.05 11.67
N VAL A 465 -0.25 -7.57 11.64
CA VAL A 465 0.90 -6.95 10.96
C VAL A 465 1.35 -7.84 9.82
N ILE A 466 1.33 -7.32 8.59
CA ILE A 466 1.87 -8.01 7.43
C ILE A 466 3.23 -7.44 7.03
N ILE A 467 4.21 -8.33 6.86
CA ILE A 467 5.58 -8.00 6.45
C ILE A 467 5.97 -8.80 5.20
N SER A 468 7.03 -8.38 4.52
CA SER A 468 7.54 -9.13 3.37
C SER A 468 8.54 -10.20 3.82
N ASN A 469 8.18 -11.48 3.64
CA ASN A 469 9.11 -12.59 3.77
C ASN A 469 10.01 -12.67 2.54
N CYS A 470 11.28 -12.31 2.66
CA CYS A 470 12.26 -12.33 1.58
C CYS A 470 13.03 -13.65 1.46
N GLY A 471 12.90 -14.57 2.43
CA GLY A 471 13.57 -15.88 2.39
C GLY A 471 13.17 -16.78 1.21
N LEU A 472 12.04 -16.47 0.56
CA LEU A 472 11.55 -17.18 -0.63
C LEU A 472 12.10 -16.60 -1.94
N LYS A 473 12.74 -15.41 -1.93
CA LYS A 473 13.27 -14.78 -3.14
C LYS A 473 14.44 -15.55 -3.74
N SER A 474 14.61 -15.40 -5.06
CA SER A 474 15.78 -15.94 -5.78
C SER A 474 17.08 -15.41 -5.15
N ASN A 475 18.06 -16.30 -5.00
CA ASN A 475 19.38 -16.01 -4.40
C ASN A 475 19.38 -15.60 -2.92
N MET A 476 18.22 -15.72 -2.21
CA MET A 476 18.12 -15.54 -0.76
C MET A 476 17.77 -16.83 -0.01
N ARG A 477 17.59 -17.94 -0.74
CA ARG A 477 17.20 -19.22 -0.14
C ARG A 477 18.24 -19.69 0.89
N GLY A 478 17.74 -20.12 2.05
CA GLY A 478 18.58 -20.57 3.16
C GLY A 478 18.92 -19.46 4.17
N ARG A 479 18.55 -18.20 3.89
CA ARG A 479 18.65 -17.10 4.87
C ARG A 479 17.25 -16.68 5.34
N ASN A 480 17.13 -16.39 6.63
CA ASN A 480 15.87 -15.96 7.24
C ASN A 480 15.70 -14.45 7.12
N LEU A 481 15.38 -13.97 5.92
CA LEU A 481 15.32 -12.55 5.60
C LEU A 481 13.87 -12.05 5.53
N ILE A 482 13.64 -10.92 6.18
CA ILE A 482 12.38 -10.15 6.11
C ILE A 482 12.67 -8.72 5.68
N ARG A 483 11.70 -8.08 5.02
CA ARG A 483 11.78 -6.65 4.72
C ARG A 483 10.65 -5.92 5.44
N LEU A 484 11.02 -4.86 6.15
CA LEU A 484 10.12 -4.00 6.91
C LEU A 484 10.08 -2.60 6.27
N ALA A 485 8.92 -2.17 5.79
CA ALA A 485 8.72 -0.79 5.35
C ALA A 485 8.88 0.18 6.54
N ILE A 486 9.26 1.42 6.26
CA ILE A 486 9.28 2.48 7.26
C ILE A 486 7.97 3.24 7.16
N ARG A 487 7.22 3.31 8.26
CA ARG A 487 5.91 3.93 8.34
C ARG A 487 5.92 5.17 9.25
N SER A 488 4.75 5.55 9.72
CA SER A 488 4.63 6.62 10.73
C SER A 488 5.30 6.23 12.04
N ARG A 489 5.66 7.23 12.87
CA ARG A 489 6.22 6.99 14.21
C ARG A 489 5.33 6.09 15.06
N GLU A 490 4.03 6.30 15.00
CA GLU A 490 3.06 5.52 15.76
C GLU A 490 3.07 4.05 15.33
N ASP A 491 2.98 3.78 14.01
CA ASP A 491 3.00 2.42 13.48
C ASP A 491 4.32 1.71 13.81
N ASN A 492 5.47 2.40 13.60
CA ASN A 492 6.79 1.84 13.87
C ASN A 492 6.96 1.48 15.34
N SER A 493 6.45 2.32 16.26
CA SER A 493 6.48 2.01 17.71
C SER A 493 5.65 0.78 18.04
N LYS A 494 4.44 0.67 17.49
CA LYS A 494 3.58 -0.53 17.66
C LYS A 494 4.30 -1.80 17.20
N LEU A 495 4.90 -1.78 16.00
CA LEU A 495 5.65 -2.93 15.51
C LEU A 495 6.82 -3.30 16.43
N VAL A 496 7.59 -2.31 16.88
CA VAL A 496 8.72 -2.54 17.80
C VAL A 496 8.26 -3.14 19.12
N ASP A 497 7.13 -2.69 19.67
CA ASP A 497 6.59 -3.24 20.91
C ASP A 497 6.09 -4.68 20.72
N ILE A 498 5.45 -5.01 19.61
CA ILE A 498 5.09 -6.38 19.25
C ILE A 498 6.35 -7.24 19.14
N LEU A 499 7.36 -6.82 18.38
CA LEU A 499 8.61 -7.57 18.20
C LEU A 499 9.36 -7.81 19.54
N LYS A 500 9.30 -6.87 20.48
CA LYS A 500 9.88 -7.06 21.82
C LYS A 500 9.09 -8.04 22.69
N SER A 501 7.78 -8.15 22.46
CA SER A 501 6.92 -9.06 23.23
C SER A 501 6.99 -10.51 22.74
N LEU A 502 7.36 -10.72 21.49
CA LEU A 502 7.60 -12.03 20.89
C LEU A 502 8.92 -12.65 21.39
#